data_51596bfaa17dd5aa712e01e927a104a6
#
_entry.id   51596bfaa17dd5aa712e01e927a104a6
#
_cell.length_a   1.000
_cell.length_b   1.000
_cell.length_c   1.000
_cell.angle_alpha   90.00
_cell.angle_beta   90.00
_cell.angle_gamma   90.00
#
_symmetry.space_group_name_H-M   'P 1'
#
loop_
_entity.id
_entity.type
_entity.pdbx_description
1 polymer ?
#
loop_
_entity_poly.entity_id
_entity_poly.type
_entity_poly.pdbx_seq_one_letter_code
_entity_poly.pdbx_strand_id
1 'polypeptide(L)'
;MCYVDTKDPLNAWEMHRASFEERVKTLNEMSIDYLHYTNSLGTDLKVYMNKDYLFAGGGSFTTDGVYSFPNMPTEEIFTSPDYRKTEGVVYSSLPLNHGGSLVNDFYIQFHEGRVVDFDAKTGKDVLASIIDTDDGAHYLGEIALVPVDSPISEMGLLFYNTLFDENAACHLALGKGFNECIKGGYEMTKEELYKHGVNDSFTHVDFMIGTKDLDIEAVTQDGKTVQIFKNGQFVI
;
A
#
# COMPACT_ATOMS: atom_id res chain seq x y z
N MET A 1 19.34 -6.13 -4.40
CA MET A 1 18.53 -4.88 -4.44
C MET A 1 19.05 -3.99 -5.56
N CYS A 2 18.21 -3.20 -6.18
CA CYS A 2 18.55 -2.30 -7.30
C CYS A 2 19.19 -2.96 -8.53
N TYR A 3 19.07 -4.28 -8.69
CA TYR A 3 19.54 -5.06 -9.85
C TYR A 3 21.04 -4.90 -10.20
N VAL A 4 21.87 -4.39 -9.26
CA VAL A 4 23.31 -4.14 -9.48
C VAL A 4 24.14 -5.42 -9.66
N ASP A 5 23.60 -6.57 -9.27
CA ASP A 5 24.17 -7.90 -9.41
C ASP A 5 23.87 -8.56 -10.77
N THR A 6 23.02 -7.93 -11.60
CA THR A 6 22.72 -8.41 -12.95
C THR A 6 23.84 -8.04 -13.93
N LYS A 7 23.90 -8.73 -15.08
CA LYS A 7 24.89 -8.43 -16.13
C LYS A 7 24.66 -7.07 -16.78
N ASP A 8 23.42 -6.60 -16.81
CA ASP A 8 23.00 -5.34 -17.41
C ASP A 8 21.93 -4.69 -16.50
N PRO A 9 22.36 -3.93 -15.49
CA PRO A 9 21.45 -3.26 -14.56
C PRO A 9 20.49 -2.28 -15.25
N LEU A 10 20.94 -1.60 -16.30
CA LEU A 10 20.08 -0.64 -17.03
C LEU A 10 18.92 -1.36 -17.71
N ASN A 11 19.21 -2.46 -18.41
CA ASN A 11 18.17 -3.27 -19.04
C ASN A 11 17.23 -3.91 -18.00
N ALA A 12 17.76 -4.32 -16.85
CA ALA A 12 16.92 -4.85 -15.75
C ALA A 12 15.92 -3.80 -15.25
N TRP A 13 16.35 -2.54 -15.10
CA TRP A 13 15.48 -1.42 -14.73
C TRP A 13 14.44 -1.08 -15.82
N GLU A 14 14.79 -1.16 -17.10
CA GLU A 14 13.81 -0.96 -18.19
C GLU A 14 12.74 -2.07 -18.21
N MET A 15 13.12 -3.33 -17.96
CA MET A 15 12.17 -4.43 -17.83
C MET A 15 11.26 -4.26 -16.60
N HIS A 16 11.82 -3.83 -15.49
CA HIS A 16 11.09 -3.54 -14.27
C HIS A 16 10.05 -2.43 -14.51
N ARG A 17 10.49 -1.33 -15.13
CA ARG A 17 9.61 -0.24 -15.55
C ARG A 17 8.45 -0.74 -16.42
N ALA A 18 8.73 -1.52 -17.44
CA ALA A 18 7.70 -2.04 -18.34
C ALA A 18 6.66 -2.91 -17.59
N SER A 19 7.11 -3.72 -16.64
CA SER A 19 6.23 -4.52 -15.79
C SER A 19 5.33 -3.66 -14.89
N PHE A 20 5.86 -2.57 -14.32
CA PHE A 20 5.07 -1.61 -13.56
C PHE A 20 3.99 -0.94 -14.42
N GLU A 21 4.39 -0.40 -15.58
CA GLU A 21 3.47 0.29 -16.51
C GLU A 21 2.31 -0.62 -16.94
N GLU A 22 2.58 -1.90 -17.22
CA GLU A 22 1.55 -2.88 -17.58
C GLU A 22 0.57 -3.16 -16.43
N ARG A 23 1.06 -3.41 -15.22
CA ARG A 23 0.24 -3.67 -14.03
C ARG A 23 -0.57 -2.45 -13.61
N VAL A 24 0.04 -1.27 -13.55
CA VAL A 24 -0.65 -0.01 -13.25
C VAL A 24 -1.77 0.24 -14.26
N LYS A 25 -1.51 0.06 -15.56
CA LYS A 25 -2.53 0.18 -16.59
C LYS A 25 -3.67 -0.80 -16.38
N THR A 26 -3.36 -2.08 -16.14
CA THR A 26 -4.36 -3.13 -15.92
C THR A 26 -5.26 -2.80 -14.72
N LEU A 27 -4.68 -2.41 -13.59
CA LEU A 27 -5.42 -2.03 -12.37
C LEU A 27 -6.31 -0.81 -12.60
N ASN A 28 -5.82 0.21 -13.32
CA ASN A 28 -6.56 1.42 -13.62
C ASN A 28 -7.73 1.21 -14.61
N GLU A 29 -7.69 0.15 -15.42
CA GLU A 29 -8.76 -0.21 -16.37
C GLU A 29 -9.85 -1.09 -15.73
N MET A 30 -9.65 -1.65 -14.53
CA MET A 30 -10.54 -2.65 -13.93
C MET A 30 -11.86 -2.11 -13.34
N SER A 31 -12.03 -0.82 -13.10
CA SER A 31 -13.21 -0.25 -12.40
C SER A 31 -13.49 -0.95 -11.06
N ILE A 32 -12.49 -1.07 -10.21
CA ILE A 32 -12.55 -1.77 -8.91
C ILE A 32 -13.49 -1.02 -7.95
N ASP A 33 -14.36 -1.75 -7.27
CA ASP A 33 -15.16 -1.26 -6.16
C ASP A 33 -14.39 -1.42 -4.84
N TYR A 34 -13.88 -2.64 -4.58
CA TYR A 34 -13.02 -2.90 -3.43
C TYR A 34 -12.00 -4.01 -3.70
N LEU A 35 -10.93 -4.01 -2.91
CA LEU A 35 -9.97 -5.11 -2.80
C LEU A 35 -10.27 -5.91 -1.54
N HIS A 36 -10.26 -7.23 -1.64
CA HIS A 36 -10.44 -8.16 -0.53
C HIS A 36 -9.14 -8.91 -0.26
N TYR A 37 -8.56 -8.67 0.90
CA TYR A 37 -7.31 -9.26 1.36
C TYR A 37 -7.58 -10.41 2.31
N THR A 38 -6.94 -11.57 2.08
CA THR A 38 -7.03 -12.73 2.98
C THR A 38 -5.70 -13.44 3.11
N ASN A 39 -5.37 -13.92 4.31
CA ASN A 39 -4.20 -14.78 4.58
C ASN A 39 -4.39 -15.66 5.81
N SER A 40 -3.44 -16.55 6.08
CA SER A 40 -3.48 -17.47 7.22
C SER A 40 -3.22 -16.81 8.59
N LEU A 41 -2.73 -15.57 8.64
CA LEU A 41 -2.60 -14.83 9.89
C LEU A 41 -3.95 -14.40 10.47
N GLY A 42 -5.02 -14.46 9.65
CA GLY A 42 -6.36 -14.06 10.03
C GLY A 42 -6.80 -12.74 9.40
N THR A 43 -6.02 -12.18 8.48
CA THR A 43 -6.45 -11.02 7.69
C THR A 43 -7.69 -11.38 6.87
N ASP A 44 -8.74 -10.59 7.03
CA ASP A 44 -9.97 -10.57 6.25
C ASP A 44 -10.42 -9.11 6.18
N LEU A 45 -9.94 -8.40 5.15
CA LEU A 45 -10.07 -6.95 5.03
C LEU A 45 -10.60 -6.57 3.65
N LYS A 46 -11.63 -5.74 3.63
CA LYS A 46 -12.15 -5.11 2.42
C LYS A 46 -11.79 -3.63 2.41
N VAL A 47 -11.08 -3.21 1.40
CA VAL A 47 -10.67 -1.82 1.21
C VAL A 47 -11.32 -1.28 -0.06
N TYR A 48 -12.22 -0.32 0.10
CA TYR A 48 -13.00 0.24 -1.00
C TYR A 48 -12.23 1.35 -1.72
N MET A 49 -12.39 1.36 -3.03
CA MET A 49 -11.71 2.32 -3.89
C MET A 49 -12.53 3.61 -4.04
N ASN A 50 -11.82 4.71 -4.26
CA ASN A 50 -12.44 5.95 -4.74
C ASN A 50 -13.03 5.74 -6.13
N LYS A 51 -14.07 6.52 -6.49
CA LYS A 51 -14.67 6.43 -7.81
C LYS A 51 -13.69 6.72 -8.95
N ASP A 52 -12.77 7.66 -8.72
CA ASP A 52 -11.80 8.13 -9.71
C ASP A 52 -10.35 7.77 -9.30
N TYR A 53 -10.18 6.61 -8.63
CA TYR A 53 -8.88 6.13 -8.16
C TYR A 53 -7.90 5.96 -9.32
N LEU A 54 -6.63 6.14 -9.00
CA LEU A 54 -5.50 5.80 -9.86
C LEU A 54 -4.47 5.03 -9.04
N PHE A 55 -4.08 3.86 -9.52
CA PHE A 55 -2.84 3.24 -9.07
C PHE A 55 -1.66 3.96 -9.70
N ALA A 56 -0.64 4.20 -8.90
CA ALA A 56 0.65 4.73 -9.29
C ALA A 56 1.75 3.74 -8.88
N GLY A 57 2.98 3.94 -9.36
CA GLY A 57 4.12 3.10 -9.01
C GLY A 57 5.24 3.21 -10.04
N GLY A 58 6.42 2.76 -9.63
CA GLY A 58 7.61 2.88 -10.48
C GLY A 58 8.16 4.30 -10.49
N GLY A 59 8.36 4.85 -11.68
CA GLY A 59 8.93 6.17 -11.86
C GLY A 59 7.95 7.20 -12.41
N SER A 60 8.42 8.43 -12.51
CA SER A 60 7.67 9.56 -13.04
C SER A 60 8.55 10.45 -13.92
N PHE A 61 7.92 11.35 -14.67
CA PHE A 61 8.63 12.36 -15.45
C PHE A 61 8.90 13.60 -14.60
N THR A 62 10.13 14.08 -14.65
CA THR A 62 10.50 15.40 -14.12
C THR A 62 9.86 16.50 -14.94
N THR A 63 9.87 17.75 -14.45
CA THR A 63 9.29 18.91 -15.15
C THR A 63 9.95 19.22 -16.49
N ASP A 64 11.18 18.77 -16.72
CA ASP A 64 11.92 18.87 -17.97
C ASP A 64 11.79 17.63 -18.87
N GLY A 65 10.91 16.69 -18.50
CA GLY A 65 10.54 15.54 -19.31
C GLY A 65 11.50 14.34 -19.23
N VAL A 66 12.38 14.28 -18.23
CA VAL A 66 13.25 13.14 -17.98
C VAL A 66 12.52 12.13 -17.11
N TYR A 67 12.42 10.87 -17.54
CA TYR A 67 11.87 9.80 -16.71
C TYR A 67 12.88 9.40 -15.63
N SER A 68 12.43 9.28 -14.40
CA SER A 68 13.27 8.90 -13.26
C SER A 68 12.48 8.09 -12.24
N PHE A 69 13.20 7.28 -11.46
CA PHE A 69 12.68 6.63 -10.26
C PHE A 69 13.05 7.51 -9.05
N PRO A 70 12.07 8.20 -8.43
CA PRO A 70 12.36 9.09 -7.29
C PRO A 70 12.78 8.31 -6.04
N ASN A 71 12.25 7.10 -5.85
CA ASN A 71 12.63 6.15 -4.81
C ASN A 71 13.44 4.99 -5.41
N MET A 72 14.50 4.58 -4.72
CA MET A 72 15.31 3.40 -5.06
C MET A 72 15.72 2.68 -3.77
N PRO A 73 15.25 1.47 -3.54
CA PRO A 73 14.41 0.64 -4.42
C PRO A 73 12.98 1.14 -4.57
N THR A 74 12.26 0.63 -5.58
CA THR A 74 10.82 0.75 -5.73
C THR A 74 10.27 -0.54 -6.31
N GLU A 75 9.42 -1.21 -5.53
CA GLU A 75 8.79 -2.50 -5.87
C GLU A 75 7.26 -2.44 -5.70
N GLU A 76 6.73 -1.27 -5.34
CA GLU A 76 5.33 -1.07 -5.00
C GLU A 76 4.50 -0.46 -6.14
N ILE A 77 3.26 -0.91 -6.21
CA ILE A 77 2.17 -0.24 -6.93
C ILE A 77 1.13 0.14 -5.89
N PHE A 78 0.85 1.41 -5.75
CA PHE A 78 0.05 1.94 -4.65
C PHE A 78 -1.12 2.80 -5.12
N THR A 79 -2.08 3.02 -4.23
CA THR A 79 -3.18 3.98 -4.41
C THR A 79 -3.75 4.40 -3.06
N SER A 80 -4.50 5.50 -3.04
CA SER A 80 -5.26 5.93 -1.87
C SER A 80 -6.69 5.39 -1.94
N PRO A 81 -7.15 4.63 -0.92
CA PRO A 81 -8.51 4.11 -0.85
C PRO A 81 -9.53 5.21 -0.51
N ASP A 82 -10.83 4.88 -0.58
CA ASP A 82 -11.86 5.70 0.09
C ASP A 82 -11.78 5.47 1.59
N TYR A 83 -11.18 6.40 2.32
CA TYR A 83 -10.88 6.26 3.74
C TYR A 83 -12.11 5.92 4.60
N ARG A 84 -13.33 6.22 4.12
CA ARG A 84 -14.61 6.07 4.85
C ARG A 84 -15.15 4.65 4.85
N LYS A 85 -14.55 3.69 4.14
CA LYS A 85 -15.25 2.44 3.78
C LYS A 85 -14.46 1.16 4.04
N THR A 86 -13.32 1.23 4.71
CA THR A 86 -12.56 0.02 5.05
C THR A 86 -13.31 -0.82 6.08
N GLU A 87 -13.43 -2.14 5.85
CA GLU A 87 -14.14 -3.08 6.71
C GLU A 87 -13.32 -4.34 6.97
N GLY A 88 -13.26 -4.80 8.22
CA GLY A 88 -12.63 -6.07 8.60
C GLY A 88 -11.38 -5.90 9.44
N VAL A 89 -10.54 -6.93 9.47
CA VAL A 89 -9.35 -7.01 10.29
C VAL A 89 -8.11 -7.30 9.45
N VAL A 90 -7.01 -6.66 9.79
CA VAL A 90 -5.69 -6.89 9.18
C VAL A 90 -4.66 -7.19 10.24
N TYR A 91 -3.79 -8.18 9.96
CA TYR A 91 -2.67 -8.56 10.79
C TYR A 91 -1.35 -8.14 10.14
N SER A 92 -0.45 -7.56 10.94
CA SER A 92 0.90 -7.25 10.48
C SER A 92 1.70 -8.52 10.18
N SER A 93 2.49 -8.48 9.11
CA SER A 93 3.39 -9.59 8.73
C SER A 93 4.83 -9.35 9.15
N LEU A 94 5.23 -8.09 9.37
CA LEU A 94 6.56 -7.69 9.83
C LEU A 94 6.45 -6.72 11.00
N PRO A 95 7.51 -6.59 11.83
CA PRO A 95 7.59 -5.55 12.85
C PRO A 95 7.52 -4.15 12.24
N LEU A 96 6.77 -3.25 12.87
CA LEU A 96 6.77 -1.83 12.55
C LEU A 96 7.78 -1.11 13.44
N ASN A 97 8.75 -0.42 12.84
CA ASN A 97 9.65 0.49 13.54
C ASN A 97 9.14 1.93 13.46
N HIS A 98 8.73 2.50 14.57
CA HIS A 98 8.28 3.89 14.65
C HIS A 98 9.02 4.64 15.74
N GLY A 99 9.75 5.70 15.36
CA GLY A 99 10.53 6.51 16.30
C GLY A 99 11.58 5.71 17.09
N GLY A 100 12.12 4.62 16.56
CA GLY A 100 13.07 3.74 17.22
C GLY A 100 12.44 2.71 18.16
N SER A 101 11.12 2.65 18.23
CA SER A 101 10.35 1.65 18.99
C SER A 101 9.72 0.63 18.04
N LEU A 102 9.70 -0.65 18.45
CA LEU A 102 9.12 -1.72 17.66
C LEU A 102 7.71 -2.07 18.13
N VAL A 103 6.80 -2.18 17.16
CA VAL A 103 5.48 -2.78 17.34
C VAL A 103 5.49 -4.14 16.65
N ASN A 104 5.21 -5.22 17.41
CA ASN A 104 5.28 -6.58 16.89
C ASN A 104 3.96 -7.32 17.03
N ASP A 105 3.70 -8.21 16.06
CA ASP A 105 2.56 -9.13 16.07
C ASP A 105 1.26 -8.39 16.44
N PHE A 106 0.88 -7.42 15.64
CA PHE A 106 -0.30 -6.58 15.89
C PHE A 106 -1.39 -6.79 14.85
N TYR A 107 -2.60 -6.43 15.24
CA TYR A 107 -3.73 -6.32 14.33
C TYR A 107 -4.42 -4.96 14.47
N ILE A 108 -5.12 -4.58 13.41
CA ILE A 108 -6.00 -3.41 13.39
C ILE A 108 -7.34 -3.83 12.79
N GLN A 109 -8.44 -3.49 13.47
CA GLN A 109 -9.79 -3.72 13.00
C GLN A 109 -10.43 -2.40 12.56
N PHE A 110 -11.04 -2.43 11.39
CA PHE A 110 -11.73 -1.29 10.79
C PHE A 110 -13.23 -1.53 10.69
N HIS A 111 -13.99 -0.47 10.91
CA HIS A 111 -15.44 -0.41 10.65
C HIS A 111 -15.79 0.97 10.10
N GLU A 112 -16.49 1.03 8.97
CA GLU A 112 -16.78 2.28 8.24
C GLU A 112 -15.52 3.15 8.06
N GLY A 113 -14.42 2.50 7.66
CA GLY A 113 -13.12 3.11 7.45
C GLY A 113 -12.30 3.40 8.70
N ARG A 114 -12.94 3.52 9.87
CA ARG A 114 -12.26 3.92 11.10
C ARG A 114 -11.70 2.72 11.86
N VAL A 115 -10.53 2.90 12.45
CA VAL A 115 -9.97 1.96 13.44
C VAL A 115 -10.91 1.90 14.65
N VAL A 116 -11.43 0.70 14.96
CA VAL A 116 -12.35 0.46 16.09
C VAL A 116 -11.74 -0.43 17.16
N ASP A 117 -10.75 -1.24 16.79
CA ASP A 117 -10.01 -2.09 17.74
C ASP A 117 -8.60 -2.35 17.21
N PHE A 118 -7.64 -2.53 18.12
CA PHE A 118 -6.28 -2.93 17.81
C PHE A 118 -5.59 -3.53 19.04
N ASP A 119 -4.64 -4.42 18.79
CA ASP A 119 -3.74 -4.93 19.84
C ASP A 119 -2.38 -5.28 19.26
N ALA A 120 -1.37 -5.38 20.11
CA ALA A 120 -0.02 -5.76 19.75
C ALA A 120 0.61 -6.59 20.86
N LYS A 121 1.39 -7.59 20.50
CA LYS A 121 2.14 -8.38 21.48
C LYS A 121 3.18 -7.53 22.20
N THR A 122 3.82 -6.59 21.49
CA THR A 122 4.71 -5.57 22.06
C THR A 122 4.49 -4.24 21.33
N GLY A 123 4.65 -3.11 22.04
CA GLY A 123 4.55 -1.77 21.48
C GLY A 123 3.10 -1.29 21.24
N LYS A 124 2.12 -1.83 21.97
CA LYS A 124 0.72 -1.40 21.85
C LYS A 124 0.54 0.10 22.12
N ASP A 125 1.29 0.65 23.06
CA ASP A 125 1.28 2.08 23.40
C ASP A 125 1.83 2.94 22.25
N VAL A 126 2.82 2.44 21.51
CA VAL A 126 3.34 3.08 20.30
C VAL A 126 2.30 3.06 19.19
N LEU A 127 1.64 1.92 18.96
CA LEU A 127 0.55 1.80 17.98
C LEU A 127 -0.61 2.75 18.34
N ALA A 128 -0.99 2.80 19.62
CA ALA A 128 -1.99 3.75 20.11
C ALA A 128 -1.59 5.21 19.80
N SER A 129 -0.34 5.58 20.05
CA SER A 129 0.14 6.95 19.79
C SER A 129 0.14 7.32 18.31
N ILE A 130 0.34 6.35 17.41
CA ILE A 130 0.21 6.54 15.95
C ILE A 130 -1.25 6.83 15.60
N ILE A 131 -2.18 5.98 16.06
CA ILE A 131 -3.62 6.09 15.80
C ILE A 131 -4.19 7.38 16.38
N ASP A 132 -3.71 7.81 17.56
CA ASP A 132 -4.18 9.01 18.27
C ASP A 132 -3.48 10.31 17.84
N THR A 133 -2.67 10.29 16.77
CA THR A 133 -1.96 11.49 16.27
C THR A 133 -2.93 12.60 15.90
N ASP A 134 -3.97 12.29 15.15
CA ASP A 134 -5.09 13.16 14.80
C ASP A 134 -6.31 12.31 14.35
N ASP A 135 -7.41 12.94 13.98
CA ASP A 135 -8.60 12.20 13.54
C ASP A 135 -8.35 11.42 12.25
N GLY A 136 -7.55 11.94 11.32
CA GLY A 136 -7.18 11.27 10.07
C GLY A 136 -6.31 10.03 10.27
N ALA A 137 -5.53 9.95 11.35
CA ALA A 137 -4.68 8.80 11.67
C ALA A 137 -5.48 7.52 11.99
N HIS A 138 -6.80 7.64 12.25
CA HIS A 138 -7.67 6.49 12.41
C HIS A 138 -8.08 5.80 11.11
N TYR A 139 -7.69 6.31 9.94
CA TYR A 139 -8.12 5.83 8.63
C TYR A 139 -6.94 5.48 7.75
N LEU A 140 -7.18 4.63 6.75
CA LEU A 140 -6.17 4.33 5.74
C LEU A 140 -5.98 5.52 4.79
N GLY A 141 -4.72 5.83 4.48
CA GLY A 141 -4.31 6.76 3.43
C GLY A 141 -3.77 6.04 2.20
N GLU A 142 -3.25 4.83 2.39
CA GLU A 142 -2.62 4.07 1.32
C GLU A 142 -2.88 2.58 1.41
N ILE A 143 -2.91 1.97 0.23
CA ILE A 143 -2.74 0.54 0.00
C ILE A 143 -1.64 0.33 -1.05
N ALA A 144 -0.70 -0.55 -0.79
CA ALA A 144 0.42 -0.85 -1.67
C ALA A 144 0.56 -2.35 -1.94
N LEU A 145 0.81 -2.67 -3.19
CA LEU A 145 0.94 -4.01 -3.72
C LEU A 145 2.41 -4.29 -4.05
N VAL A 146 3.04 -5.15 -3.27
CA VAL A 146 4.43 -5.56 -3.42
C VAL A 146 4.50 -7.09 -3.42
N PRO A 147 5.05 -7.74 -4.46
CA PRO A 147 5.12 -9.19 -4.51
C PRO A 147 6.17 -9.73 -3.53
N VAL A 148 5.92 -10.95 -3.01
CA VAL A 148 6.82 -11.60 -2.03
C VAL A 148 8.16 -12.02 -2.63
N ASP A 149 8.32 -12.01 -3.93
CA ASP A 149 9.57 -12.24 -4.67
C ASP A 149 10.29 -10.94 -5.04
N SER A 150 9.92 -9.82 -4.42
CA SER A 150 10.70 -8.59 -4.57
C SER A 150 12.14 -8.81 -4.10
N PRO A 151 13.14 -8.16 -4.73
CA PRO A 151 14.54 -8.29 -4.32
C PRO A 151 14.79 -7.90 -2.85
N ILE A 152 13.94 -7.07 -2.28
CA ILE A 152 14.00 -6.67 -0.86
C ILE A 152 13.46 -7.79 0.02
N SER A 153 12.30 -8.38 -0.34
CA SER A 153 11.71 -9.50 0.36
C SER A 153 12.65 -10.71 0.41
N GLU A 154 13.32 -11.02 -0.71
CA GLU A 154 14.25 -12.14 -0.80
C GLU A 154 15.48 -12.02 0.10
N MET A 155 15.84 -10.80 0.52
CA MET A 155 16.93 -10.60 1.49
C MET A 155 16.59 -11.11 2.89
N GLY A 156 15.31 -11.19 3.25
CA GLY A 156 14.83 -11.68 4.55
C GLY A 156 15.33 -10.84 5.73
N LEU A 157 15.58 -9.55 5.51
CA LEU A 157 16.09 -8.62 6.50
C LEU A 157 15.05 -7.54 6.82
N LEU A 158 14.98 -7.15 8.08
CA LEU A 158 14.33 -5.91 8.50
C LEU A 158 15.39 -4.81 8.56
N PHE A 159 15.19 -3.74 7.77
CA PHE A 159 16.18 -2.66 7.63
C PHE A 159 16.04 -1.58 8.69
N TYR A 160 14.90 -1.54 9.39
CA TYR A 160 14.52 -0.44 10.29
C TYR A 160 14.47 0.92 9.54
N ASN A 161 14.17 0.86 8.28
CA ASN A 161 14.04 2.00 7.38
C ASN A 161 12.81 1.78 6.50
N THR A 162 11.81 2.64 6.63
CA THR A 162 10.51 2.50 5.98
C THR A 162 10.64 2.33 4.47
N LEU A 163 11.46 3.15 3.79
CA LEU A 163 11.66 3.05 2.34
C LEU A 163 12.11 1.64 1.88
N PHE A 164 12.91 0.94 2.69
CA PHE A 164 13.32 -0.41 2.35
C PHE A 164 12.28 -1.44 2.79
N ASP A 165 11.77 -1.31 4.00
CA ASP A 165 10.88 -2.30 4.60
C ASP A 165 9.49 -2.32 3.90
N GLU A 166 8.98 -1.18 3.44
CA GLU A 166 7.74 -1.09 2.65
C GLU A 166 7.85 -1.81 1.30
N ASN A 167 9.03 -1.83 0.70
CA ASN A 167 9.30 -2.53 -0.56
C ASN A 167 9.55 -4.04 -0.40
N ALA A 168 9.46 -4.58 0.83
CA ALA A 168 9.57 -6.00 1.12
C ALA A 168 8.23 -6.74 1.05
N ALA A 169 7.10 -6.07 1.19
CA ALA A 169 5.78 -6.72 1.28
C ALA A 169 4.63 -5.76 0.94
N CYS A 170 3.48 -6.33 0.53
CA CYS A 170 2.26 -5.55 0.52
C CYS A 170 2.09 -4.85 1.86
N HIS A 171 1.70 -3.58 1.83
CA HIS A 171 1.54 -2.77 3.02
C HIS A 171 0.31 -1.86 2.93
N LEU A 172 -0.07 -1.32 4.07
CA LEU A 172 -1.09 -0.29 4.21
C LEU A 172 -0.49 0.87 5.01
N ALA A 173 -0.97 2.08 4.80
CA ALA A 173 -0.61 3.20 5.67
C ALA A 173 -1.80 3.76 6.42
N LEU A 174 -1.61 4.01 7.73
CA LEU A 174 -2.51 4.87 8.49
C LEU A 174 -2.18 6.33 8.24
N GLY A 175 -3.20 7.15 8.04
CA GLY A 175 -3.07 8.58 7.93
C GLY A 175 -3.25 9.14 6.53
N LYS A 176 -2.33 10.01 6.09
CA LYS A 176 -2.49 10.83 4.89
C LYS A 176 -2.45 10.00 3.60
N GLY A 177 -3.40 10.30 2.70
CA GLY A 177 -3.41 9.80 1.32
C GLY A 177 -2.71 10.73 0.33
N PHE A 178 -2.61 10.29 -0.93
CA PHE A 178 -1.87 10.95 -2.00
C PHE A 178 -2.79 11.51 -3.07
N ASN A 179 -2.50 12.73 -3.51
CA ASN A 179 -3.28 13.41 -4.55
C ASN A 179 -3.09 12.80 -5.96
N GLU A 180 -1.94 12.21 -6.25
CA GLU A 180 -1.69 11.47 -7.51
C GLU A 180 -2.52 10.21 -7.66
N CYS A 181 -3.05 9.69 -6.55
CA CYS A 181 -3.88 8.48 -6.53
C CYS A 181 -5.35 8.72 -6.89
N ILE A 182 -5.71 9.92 -7.32
CA ILE A 182 -7.04 10.25 -7.81
C ILE A 182 -6.96 11.07 -9.09
N LYS A 183 -7.84 10.81 -10.02
CA LYS A 183 -7.89 11.50 -11.32
C LYS A 183 -8.15 12.98 -11.15
N GLY A 184 -7.21 13.81 -11.64
CA GLY A 184 -7.23 15.26 -11.49
C GLY A 184 -6.83 15.78 -10.11
N GLY A 185 -6.30 14.93 -9.25
CA GLY A 185 -5.99 15.26 -7.84
C GLY A 185 -4.91 16.33 -7.66
N TYR A 186 -4.02 16.52 -8.64
CA TYR A 186 -3.02 17.60 -8.58
C TYR A 186 -3.63 19.01 -8.67
N GLU A 187 -4.80 19.16 -9.27
CA GLU A 187 -5.54 20.42 -9.39
C GLU A 187 -6.55 20.62 -8.24
N MET A 188 -6.76 19.62 -7.40
CA MET A 188 -7.72 19.67 -6.31
C MET A 188 -7.12 20.33 -5.06
N THR A 189 -7.95 21.08 -4.33
CA THR A 189 -7.64 21.53 -2.97
C THR A 189 -7.71 20.36 -1.99
N LYS A 190 -7.16 20.51 -0.79
CA LYS A 190 -7.24 19.49 0.28
C LYS A 190 -8.71 19.14 0.62
N GLU A 191 -9.58 20.14 0.67
CA GLU A 191 -11.00 19.95 0.96
C GLU A 191 -11.72 19.17 -0.16
N GLU A 192 -11.33 19.37 -1.40
CA GLU A 192 -11.86 18.60 -2.54
C GLU A 192 -11.36 17.16 -2.49
N LEU A 193 -10.05 16.93 -2.29
CA LEU A 193 -9.48 15.59 -2.10
C LEU A 193 -10.19 14.82 -0.98
N TYR A 194 -10.38 15.46 0.17
CA TYR A 194 -11.06 14.85 1.31
C TYR A 194 -12.52 14.48 1.00
N LYS A 195 -13.26 15.32 0.28
CA LYS A 195 -14.62 15.01 -0.20
C LYS A 195 -14.63 13.85 -1.18
N HIS A 196 -13.59 13.70 -1.99
CA HIS A 196 -13.39 12.56 -2.89
C HIS A 196 -12.93 11.29 -2.19
N GLY A 197 -12.72 11.33 -0.87
CA GLY A 197 -12.36 10.16 -0.06
C GLY A 197 -10.84 9.94 0.10
N VAL A 198 -10.00 10.86 -0.33
CA VAL A 198 -8.57 10.86 -0.02
C VAL A 198 -8.37 11.40 1.40
N ASN A 199 -7.78 10.61 2.28
CA ASN A 199 -7.61 10.98 3.68
C ASN A 199 -6.59 12.10 3.88
N ASP A 200 -6.85 12.98 4.86
CA ASP A 200 -5.90 14.02 5.30
C ASP A 200 -5.53 13.80 6.77
N SER A 201 -4.24 13.82 7.06
CA SER A 201 -3.67 13.62 8.38
C SER A 201 -2.29 14.30 8.47
N PHE A 202 -1.81 14.54 9.69
CA PHE A 202 -0.44 14.96 9.94
C PHE A 202 0.57 13.82 9.92
N THR A 203 0.10 12.57 9.90
CA THR A 203 0.93 11.37 9.87
C THR A 203 0.69 10.54 8.62
N HIS A 204 1.67 9.70 8.29
CA HIS A 204 1.59 8.63 7.31
C HIS A 204 2.53 7.53 7.81
N VAL A 205 1.96 6.38 8.18
CA VAL A 205 2.74 5.30 8.78
C VAL A 205 2.40 3.98 8.12
N ASP A 206 3.37 3.44 7.36
CA ASP A 206 3.27 2.18 6.65
C ASP A 206 3.46 1.00 7.60
N PHE A 207 2.66 -0.04 7.41
CA PHE A 207 2.81 -1.32 8.09
C PHE A 207 2.57 -2.48 7.14
N MET A 208 3.45 -3.47 7.20
CA MET A 208 3.51 -4.59 6.26
C MET A 208 2.49 -5.66 6.63
N ILE A 209 1.77 -6.14 5.61
CA ILE A 209 0.71 -7.15 5.71
C ILE A 209 0.96 -8.33 4.76
N GLY A 210 1.89 -8.18 3.83
CA GLY A 210 2.20 -9.19 2.80
C GLY A 210 2.76 -10.46 3.41
N THR A 211 2.20 -11.60 3.04
CA THR A 211 2.65 -12.97 3.39
C THR A 211 2.75 -13.83 2.14
N LYS A 212 3.44 -14.97 2.23
CA LYS A 212 3.56 -15.93 1.11
C LYS A 212 2.24 -16.59 0.70
N ASP A 213 1.21 -16.44 1.50
CA ASP A 213 -0.14 -16.95 1.24
C ASP A 213 -1.18 -15.82 1.18
N LEU A 214 -0.73 -14.56 1.02
CA LEU A 214 -1.65 -13.44 0.81
C LEU A 214 -2.35 -13.59 -0.53
N ASP A 215 -3.67 -13.62 -0.48
CA ASP A 215 -4.54 -13.52 -1.64
C ASP A 215 -5.22 -12.16 -1.65
N ILE A 216 -5.32 -11.54 -2.83
CA ILE A 216 -6.07 -10.29 -3.03
C ILE A 216 -6.99 -10.45 -4.23
N GLU A 217 -8.28 -10.28 -4.01
CA GLU A 217 -9.30 -10.26 -5.04
C GLU A 217 -9.81 -8.84 -5.25
N ALA A 218 -9.85 -8.39 -6.49
CA ALA A 218 -10.55 -7.17 -6.88
C ALA A 218 -12.01 -7.52 -7.19
N VAL A 219 -12.93 -6.86 -6.54
CA VAL A 219 -14.35 -6.90 -6.91
C VAL A 219 -14.67 -5.61 -7.65
N THR A 220 -15.13 -5.75 -8.88
CA THR A 220 -15.43 -4.62 -9.76
C THR A 220 -16.83 -4.07 -9.53
N GLN A 221 -17.10 -2.84 -9.98
CA GLN A 221 -18.42 -2.18 -9.82
C GLN A 221 -19.57 -2.93 -10.49
N ASP A 222 -19.30 -3.80 -11.49
CA ASP A 222 -20.29 -4.70 -12.10
C ASP A 222 -20.41 -6.07 -11.37
N GLY A 223 -19.72 -6.20 -10.23
CA GLY A 223 -19.82 -7.36 -9.34
C GLY A 223 -18.97 -8.57 -9.77
N LYS A 224 -18.05 -8.42 -10.71
CA LYS A 224 -17.11 -9.49 -11.07
C LYS A 224 -15.96 -9.52 -10.07
N THR A 225 -15.47 -10.74 -9.78
CA THR A 225 -14.25 -10.95 -8.99
C THR A 225 -13.10 -11.30 -9.89
N VAL A 226 -11.99 -10.60 -9.72
CA VAL A 226 -10.73 -10.82 -10.45
C VAL A 226 -9.62 -11.05 -9.42
N GLN A 227 -8.95 -12.19 -9.49
CA GLN A 227 -7.77 -12.45 -8.67
C GLN A 227 -6.63 -11.55 -9.16
N ILE A 228 -6.09 -10.68 -8.30
CA ILE A 228 -4.94 -9.84 -8.64
C ILE A 228 -3.65 -10.30 -7.96
N PHE A 229 -3.77 -10.86 -6.75
CA PHE A 229 -2.68 -11.54 -6.03
C PHE A 229 -3.09 -12.95 -5.66
N LYS A 230 -2.20 -13.90 -5.87
CA LYS A 230 -2.33 -15.30 -5.43
C LYS A 230 -1.03 -15.77 -4.82
N ASN A 231 -1.09 -16.30 -3.59
CA ASN A 231 0.09 -16.74 -2.86
C ASN A 231 1.19 -15.65 -2.80
N GLY A 232 0.81 -14.41 -2.51
CA GLY A 232 1.72 -13.29 -2.37
C GLY A 232 2.33 -12.75 -3.65
N GLN A 233 1.84 -13.14 -4.84
CA GLN A 233 2.37 -12.73 -6.14
C GLN A 233 1.28 -12.18 -7.06
N PHE A 234 1.64 -11.24 -7.93
CA PHE A 234 0.76 -10.79 -9.00
C PHE A 234 0.41 -11.93 -9.95
N VAL A 235 -0.87 -12.00 -10.35
CA VAL A 235 -1.38 -12.96 -11.36
C VAL A 235 -2.06 -12.26 -12.55
N ILE A 236 -1.84 -10.94 -12.65
CA ILE A 236 -2.33 -10.07 -13.74
C ILE A 236 -1.17 -9.48 -14.51
#